data_e8c796ba6f2998fc586fe2c6ff01eef8
#
_entry.id   e8c796ba6f2998fc586fe2c6ff01eef8
#
_cell.length_a   1.000
_cell.length_b   1.000
_cell.length_c   1.000
_cell.angle_alpha   90.00
_cell.angle_beta   90.00
_cell.angle_gamma   90.00
#
_symmetry.space_group_name_H-M   'P 1'
#
loop_
_entity.id
_entity.type
_entity.pdbx_description
1 polymer ?
#
loop_
_entity_poly.entity_id
_entity_poly.type
_entity_poly.pdbx_seq_one_letter_code
_entity_poly.pdbx_strand_id
1 'polypeptide(L)'
;MCKISEMNLETAKYYGYEAQSNQLVEECAELIQAVNKYRRVETGLGQPVAEDKKAIARDNLVEEIADVELMLEQVKYLLQIPEDELLAVKTFKVNRTRERMESCLLYTSDA
;
A
#
# COMPACT_ATOMS: atom_id res chain seq x y z
N MET A 1 20.48 -8.40 0.20
CA MET A 1 19.13 -8.39 0.83
C MET A 1 19.28 -8.04 2.30
N CYS A 2 18.44 -7.16 2.84
CA CYS A 2 18.54 -6.80 4.24
C CYS A 2 18.02 -7.94 5.13
N LYS A 3 18.45 -7.91 6.39
CA LYS A 3 18.12 -8.98 7.33
C LYS A 3 16.61 -9.13 7.56
N ILE A 4 15.88 -8.03 7.60
CA ILE A 4 14.42 -8.06 7.78
C ILE A 4 13.76 -8.79 6.61
N SER A 5 14.17 -8.49 5.37
CA SER A 5 13.66 -9.18 4.19
C SER A 5 13.97 -10.67 4.22
N GLU A 6 15.20 -11.04 4.62
CA GLU A 6 15.57 -12.45 4.74
C GLU A 6 14.66 -13.18 5.73
N MET A 7 14.42 -12.59 6.89
CA MET A 7 13.56 -13.18 7.91
C MET A 7 12.11 -13.26 7.42
N ASN A 8 11.65 -12.24 6.72
CA ASN A 8 10.31 -12.21 6.17
C ASN A 8 10.09 -13.32 5.14
N LEU A 9 11.10 -13.58 4.30
CA LEU A 9 11.02 -14.66 3.31
C LEU A 9 11.07 -16.04 3.98
N GLU A 10 11.77 -16.18 5.09
CA GLU A 10 11.73 -17.41 5.87
C GLU A 10 10.31 -17.68 6.40
N THR A 11 9.64 -16.63 6.85
CA THR A 11 8.24 -16.72 7.30
C THR A 11 7.34 -17.17 6.15
N ALA A 12 7.54 -16.60 4.96
CA ALA A 12 6.80 -16.99 3.77
C ALA A 12 6.96 -18.48 3.46
N LYS A 13 8.19 -18.96 3.53
CA LYS A 13 8.48 -20.38 3.28
C LYS A 13 7.83 -21.29 4.31
N TYR A 14 7.82 -20.87 5.57
CA TYR A 14 7.27 -21.65 6.67
C TYR A 14 5.77 -21.85 6.51
N TYR A 15 5.03 -20.80 6.25
CA TYR A 15 3.56 -20.85 6.16
C TYR A 15 3.02 -21.23 4.79
N GLY A 16 3.71 -20.85 3.71
CA GLY A 16 3.31 -21.16 2.35
C GLY A 16 2.29 -20.21 1.75
N TYR A 17 2.04 -20.36 0.47
CA TYR A 17 1.23 -19.42 -0.32
C TYR A 17 -0.22 -19.35 0.14
N GLU A 18 -0.84 -20.51 0.40
CA GLU A 18 -2.25 -20.51 0.77
C GLU A 18 -2.51 -19.69 2.03
N ALA A 19 -1.72 -19.93 3.09
CA ALA A 19 -1.85 -19.19 4.34
C ALA A 19 -1.50 -17.72 4.16
N GLN A 20 -0.41 -17.42 3.46
CA GLN A 20 0.07 -16.06 3.36
C GLN A 20 -0.72 -15.21 2.38
N SER A 21 -1.33 -15.81 1.36
CA SER A 21 -2.25 -15.07 0.49
C SER A 21 -3.54 -14.69 1.24
N ASN A 22 -4.03 -15.58 2.10
CA ASN A 22 -5.16 -15.24 2.98
C ASN A 22 -4.79 -14.11 3.95
N GLN A 23 -3.59 -14.17 4.51
CA GLN A 23 -3.12 -13.12 5.40
C GLN A 23 -3.00 -11.77 4.67
N LEU A 24 -2.53 -11.78 3.42
CA LEU A 24 -2.48 -10.57 2.61
C LEU A 24 -3.88 -9.96 2.45
N VAL A 25 -4.88 -10.80 2.17
CA VAL A 25 -6.27 -10.31 2.03
C VAL A 25 -6.72 -9.64 3.32
N GLU A 26 -6.46 -10.26 4.48
CA GLU A 26 -6.84 -9.69 5.77
C GLU A 26 -6.13 -8.35 6.03
N GLU A 27 -4.82 -8.28 5.75
CA GLU A 27 -4.05 -7.06 5.97
C GLU A 27 -4.50 -5.94 5.02
N CYS A 28 -4.87 -6.27 3.79
CA CYS A 28 -5.42 -5.27 2.86
C CYS A 28 -6.75 -4.72 3.38
N ALA A 29 -7.60 -5.57 3.96
CA ALA A 29 -8.87 -5.13 4.55
C ALA A 29 -8.63 -4.19 5.72
N GLU A 30 -7.66 -4.51 6.58
CA GLU A 30 -7.28 -3.66 7.71
C GLU A 30 -6.68 -2.33 7.24
N LEU A 31 -5.90 -2.34 6.16
CA LEU A 31 -5.36 -1.12 5.57
C LEU A 31 -6.50 -0.22 5.06
N ILE A 32 -7.50 -0.79 4.40
CA ILE A 32 -8.66 -0.03 3.94
C ILE A 32 -9.35 0.67 5.11
N GLN A 33 -9.56 -0.06 6.20
CA GLN A 33 -10.17 0.51 7.41
C GLN A 33 -9.31 1.63 8.00
N ALA A 34 -7.99 1.43 8.05
CA ALA A 34 -7.06 2.42 8.59
C ALA A 34 -7.04 3.70 7.75
N VAL A 35 -7.06 3.57 6.42
CA VAL A 35 -7.12 4.72 5.52
C VAL A 35 -8.41 5.50 5.73
N ASN A 36 -9.53 4.81 5.80
CA ASN A 36 -10.84 5.46 6.00
C ASN A 36 -10.91 6.15 7.37
N LYS A 37 -10.38 5.50 8.40
CA LYS A 37 -10.34 6.09 9.75
C LYS A 37 -9.48 7.35 9.76
N TYR A 38 -8.30 7.31 9.15
CA TYR A 38 -7.43 8.48 9.08
C TYR A 38 -8.11 9.62 8.33
N ARG A 39 -8.78 9.33 7.21
CA ARG A 39 -9.50 10.35 6.45
C ARG A 39 -10.57 11.04 7.29
N ARG A 40 -11.34 10.26 8.06
CA ARG A 40 -12.38 10.85 8.94
C ARG A 40 -11.77 11.74 10.01
N VAL A 41 -10.65 11.32 10.59
CA VAL A 41 -9.97 12.08 11.63
C VAL A 41 -9.30 13.32 11.03
N GLU A 42 -8.67 13.21 9.86
CA GLU A 42 -7.97 14.31 9.19
C GLU A 42 -8.95 15.39 8.75
N THR A 43 -10.06 15.00 8.11
CA THR A 43 -11.06 15.97 7.63
C THR A 43 -11.97 16.46 8.76
N GLY A 44 -12.06 15.69 9.86
CA GLY A 44 -12.97 15.98 10.95
C GLY A 44 -14.44 15.87 10.59
N LEU A 45 -14.76 15.63 9.33
CA LEU A 45 -16.13 15.60 8.83
C LEU A 45 -16.96 16.78 9.34
N GLY A 46 -16.34 17.97 9.39
CA GLY A 46 -16.98 19.19 9.87
C GLY A 46 -16.94 19.36 11.39
N GLN A 47 -16.30 18.45 12.13
CA GLN A 47 -16.18 18.50 13.58
C GLN A 47 -14.69 18.66 13.96
N PRO A 48 -14.39 19.45 15.02
CA PRO A 48 -13.02 19.53 15.51
C PRO A 48 -12.55 18.16 16.00
N VAL A 49 -11.30 17.81 15.70
CA VAL A 49 -10.70 16.54 16.13
C VAL A 49 -9.42 16.85 16.90
N ALA A 50 -9.27 16.22 18.06
CA ALA A 50 -8.09 16.38 18.90
C ALA A 50 -6.85 15.83 18.19
N GLU A 51 -5.70 16.51 18.39
CA GLU A 51 -4.44 16.13 17.76
C GLU A 51 -3.96 14.73 18.16
N ASP A 52 -4.27 14.29 19.40
CA ASP A 52 -3.92 12.93 19.85
C ASP A 52 -4.64 11.86 19.04
N LYS A 53 -5.89 12.10 18.66
CA LYS A 53 -6.65 11.16 17.81
C LYS A 53 -6.06 11.08 16.41
N LYS A 54 -5.61 12.21 15.87
CA LYS A 54 -4.94 12.24 14.56
C LYS A 54 -3.63 11.44 14.62
N ALA A 55 -2.84 11.64 15.67
CA ALA A 55 -1.58 10.94 15.85
C ALA A 55 -1.79 9.43 15.96
N ILE A 56 -2.78 8.99 16.74
CA ILE A 56 -3.12 7.57 16.89
C ILE A 56 -3.55 6.98 15.56
N ALA A 57 -4.41 7.67 14.82
CA ALA A 57 -4.89 7.20 13.52
C ALA A 57 -3.74 7.10 12.51
N ARG A 58 -2.80 8.06 12.54
CA ARG A 58 -1.63 8.03 11.67
C ARG A 58 -0.72 6.85 12.02
N ASP A 59 -0.47 6.63 13.30
CA ASP A 59 0.38 5.51 13.74
C ASP A 59 -0.23 4.17 13.34
N ASN A 60 -1.54 4.04 13.48
CA ASN A 60 -2.25 2.84 13.04
C ASN A 60 -2.12 2.63 11.53
N LEU A 61 -2.24 3.71 10.76
CA LEU A 61 -2.09 3.65 9.30
C LEU A 61 -0.67 3.20 8.91
N VAL A 62 0.35 3.74 9.57
CA VAL A 62 1.75 3.35 9.33
C VAL A 62 1.94 1.86 9.61
N GLU A 63 1.36 1.37 10.71
CA GLU A 63 1.43 -0.04 11.07
C GLU A 63 0.80 -0.92 10.00
N GLU A 64 -0.39 -0.55 9.52
CA GLU A 64 -1.08 -1.34 8.49
C GLU A 64 -0.38 -1.28 7.14
N ILE A 65 0.24 -0.16 6.79
CA ILE A 65 1.07 -0.07 5.59
C ILE A 65 2.24 -1.06 5.69
N ALA A 66 2.91 -1.08 6.83
CA ALA A 66 4.03 -2.00 7.05
C ALA A 66 3.58 -3.45 6.91
N ASP A 67 2.45 -3.81 7.50
CA ASP A 67 1.90 -5.17 7.43
C ASP A 67 1.63 -5.58 5.98
N VAL A 68 1.00 -4.71 5.19
CA VAL A 68 0.72 -5.00 3.77
C VAL A 68 2.00 -5.12 2.97
N GLU A 69 2.98 -4.25 3.20
CA GLU A 69 4.25 -4.32 2.48
C GLU A 69 5.00 -5.63 2.77
N LEU A 70 4.98 -6.09 4.04
CA LEU A 70 5.58 -7.37 4.39
C LEU A 70 4.88 -8.52 3.68
N MET A 71 3.55 -8.51 3.65
CA MET A 71 2.80 -9.57 2.98
C MET A 71 2.97 -9.54 1.46
N LEU A 72 3.07 -8.36 0.86
CA LEU A 72 3.35 -8.23 -0.57
C LEU A 72 4.71 -8.83 -0.92
N GLU A 73 5.73 -8.56 -0.11
CA GLU A 73 7.05 -9.15 -0.32
C GLU A 73 6.99 -10.67 -0.27
N GLN A 74 6.28 -11.22 0.70
CA GLN A 74 6.12 -12.68 0.85
C GLN A 74 5.40 -13.32 -0.34
N VAL A 75 4.30 -12.73 -0.78
CA VAL A 75 3.50 -13.27 -1.88
C VAL A 75 4.27 -13.17 -3.20
N LYS A 76 4.97 -12.06 -3.44
CA LYS A 76 5.82 -11.94 -4.63
C LYS A 76 6.86 -13.05 -4.67
N TYR A 77 7.50 -13.30 -3.54
CA TYR A 77 8.48 -14.37 -3.43
C TYR A 77 7.87 -15.74 -3.70
N LEU A 78 6.75 -16.03 -3.05
CA LEU A 78 6.09 -17.34 -3.18
C LEU A 78 5.59 -17.62 -4.61
N LEU A 79 5.16 -16.59 -5.32
CA LEU A 79 4.72 -16.70 -6.71
C LEU A 79 5.84 -16.51 -7.72
N GLN A 80 7.06 -16.24 -7.24
CA GLN A 80 8.23 -16.04 -8.10
C GLN A 80 8.02 -14.89 -9.09
N ILE A 81 7.44 -13.79 -8.60
CA ILE A 81 7.27 -12.58 -9.41
C ILE A 81 8.51 -11.72 -9.24
N PRO A 82 9.33 -11.55 -10.29
CA PRO A 82 10.56 -10.77 -10.17
C PRO A 82 10.27 -9.26 -10.17
N GLU A 83 11.19 -8.50 -9.58
CA GLU A 83 11.05 -7.05 -9.48
C GLU A 83 11.06 -6.36 -10.85
N ASP A 84 11.80 -6.89 -11.83
CA ASP A 84 11.84 -6.30 -13.17
C ASP A 84 10.48 -6.41 -13.88
N GLU A 85 9.75 -7.50 -13.65
CA GLU A 85 8.40 -7.65 -14.19
C GLU A 85 7.46 -6.61 -13.60
N LEU A 86 7.51 -6.44 -12.27
CA LEU A 86 6.72 -5.43 -11.59
C LEU A 86 7.11 -4.02 -12.03
N LEU A 87 8.39 -3.76 -12.18
CA LEU A 87 8.88 -2.45 -12.61
C LEU A 87 8.35 -2.10 -14.01
N ALA A 88 8.32 -3.07 -14.91
CA ALA A 88 7.79 -2.85 -16.26
C ALA A 88 6.32 -2.44 -16.23
N VAL A 89 5.52 -3.12 -15.42
CA VAL A 89 4.10 -2.79 -15.26
C VAL A 89 3.92 -1.43 -14.60
N LYS A 90 4.68 -1.15 -13.55
CA LYS A 90 4.63 0.15 -12.86
C LYS A 90 4.99 1.28 -13.81
N THR A 91 6.04 1.10 -14.61
CA THR A 91 6.48 2.10 -15.58
C THR A 91 5.39 2.42 -16.58
N PHE A 92 4.75 1.40 -17.12
CA PHE A 92 3.63 1.58 -18.06
C PHE A 92 2.50 2.37 -17.42
N LYS A 93 2.11 2.01 -16.20
CA LYS A 93 1.01 2.67 -15.51
C LYS A 93 1.30 4.13 -15.15
N VAL A 94 2.51 4.38 -14.68
CA VAL A 94 2.93 5.75 -14.32
C VAL A 94 2.96 6.63 -15.58
N ASN A 95 3.52 6.13 -16.68
CA ASN A 95 3.57 6.87 -17.92
C ASN A 95 2.17 7.17 -18.45
N ARG A 96 1.27 6.20 -18.39
CA ARG A 96 -0.12 6.39 -18.82
C ARG A 96 -0.80 7.47 -17.98
N THR A 97 -0.57 7.47 -16.69
CA THR A 97 -1.14 8.50 -15.79
C THR A 97 -0.57 9.88 -16.12
N ARG A 98 0.73 9.96 -16.38
CA ARG A 98 1.38 11.22 -16.77
C ARG A 98 0.82 11.76 -18.06
N GLU A 99 0.60 10.91 -19.05
CA GLU A 99 0.00 11.30 -20.32
C GLU A 99 -1.40 11.88 -20.10
N ARG A 100 -2.19 11.27 -19.23
CA ARG A 100 -3.53 11.77 -18.88
C ARG A 100 -3.45 13.13 -18.21
N MET A 101 -2.51 13.30 -17.29
CA MET A 101 -2.30 14.57 -16.60
C MET A 101 -1.88 15.67 -17.56
N GLU A 102 -0.97 15.38 -18.47
CA GLU A 102 -0.50 16.32 -19.48
C GLU A 102 -1.63 16.72 -20.43
N SER A 103 -2.46 15.76 -20.85
CA SER A 103 -3.63 16.03 -21.67
C SER A 103 -4.61 16.97 -20.96
N CYS A 104 -4.85 16.73 -19.67
CA CYS A 104 -5.74 17.59 -18.87
C CYS A 104 -5.18 19.00 -18.73
N LEU A 105 -3.86 19.14 -18.52
CA LEU A 105 -3.21 20.43 -18.41
C LEU A 105 -3.29 21.21 -19.72
N LEU A 106 -3.03 20.57 -20.86
CA LEU A 106 -3.14 21.19 -22.18
C LEU A 106 -4.57 21.64 -22.44
N TYR A 107 -5.54 20.80 -22.12
CA TYR A 107 -6.94 21.12 -22.32
C TYR A 107 -7.34 22.31 -21.46
N THR A 108 -6.89 22.37 -20.21
CA THR A 108 -7.18 23.47 -19.30
C THR A 108 -6.51 24.77 -19.77
N SER A 109 -5.28 24.66 -20.31
CA SER A 109 -4.53 25.83 -20.79
C SER A 109 -5.19 26.50 -21.99
N ASP A 110 -5.90 25.75 -22.82
CA ASP A 110 -6.60 26.26 -23.99
C ASP A 110 -7.93 26.91 -23.64
N ALA A 111 -8.39 26.74 -22.43
CA ALA A 111 -9.61 27.39 -21.95
C ALA A 111 -9.29 28.77 -21.42
#